data_97f7bbc69fe2c1c9783d1d75258e69ac
#
_entry.id   97f7bbc69fe2c1c9783d1d75258e69ac
#
_cell.length_a   1.000
_cell.length_b   1.000
_cell.length_c   1.000
_cell.angle_alpha   90.00
_cell.angle_beta   90.00
_cell.angle_gamma   90.00
#
_symmetry.space_group_name_H-M   'P 1'
#
loop_
_entity.id
_entity.type
_entity.pdbx_description
1 polymer ?
#
loop_
_entity_poly.entity_id
_entity_poly.type
_entity_poly.pdbx_seq_one_letter_code
_entity_poly.pdbx_strand_id
1 'polypeptide(L)'
;VCAKRTVDFASLFADYCKQRGCTLEKIHGTIEYDPISKELGRGKIIENYIENIKSLLQATAQMPNMRCVAVNAVELCNAGAYITQELGYALAWGNEYMHAMTEAGIPADVAATKIKFNLGISSNFFMEIAKFRAARMLWAKIVEQYQPQCKCACKMIIHAETSQFNLTLF
;
A
#
# COMPACT_ATOMS: atom_id res chain seq x y z
N VAL A 1 5.75 10.32 -1.09
CA VAL A 1 5.93 11.18 -2.28
C VAL A 1 4.80 10.89 -3.24
N CYS A 2 3.93 11.86 -3.45
CA CYS A 2 2.72 11.69 -4.25
C CYS A 2 2.91 12.06 -5.72
N ALA A 3 2.44 11.23 -6.61
CA ALA A 3 1.91 11.41 -7.93
C ALA A 3 2.87 11.36 -9.14
N LYS A 4 2.97 12.42 -9.89
CA LYS A 4 3.53 12.41 -11.26
C LYS A 4 5.05 12.19 -11.34
N ARG A 5 5.76 12.35 -10.22
CA ARG A 5 7.24 12.24 -10.16
C ARG A 5 7.72 11.08 -9.28
N THR A 6 6.85 10.11 -9.03
CA THR A 6 7.20 9.00 -8.11
C THR A 6 8.27 8.10 -8.72
N VAL A 7 8.22 7.89 -10.03
CA VAL A 7 9.21 7.10 -10.78
C VAL A 7 10.56 7.81 -10.80
N ASP A 8 10.55 9.12 -11.12
CA ASP A 8 11.77 9.95 -11.13
C ASP A 8 12.43 9.96 -9.76
N PHE A 9 11.63 10.12 -8.71
CA PHE A 9 12.11 10.08 -7.33
C PHE A 9 12.74 8.72 -6.99
N ALA A 10 12.12 7.61 -7.39
CA ALA A 10 12.65 6.27 -7.14
C ALA A 10 14.03 6.08 -7.79
N SER A 11 14.19 6.55 -9.03
CA SER A 11 15.45 6.48 -9.77
C SER A 11 16.54 7.35 -9.11
N LEU A 12 16.21 8.60 -8.80
CA LEU A 12 17.13 9.51 -8.11
C LEU A 12 17.56 8.98 -6.73
N PHE A 13 16.62 8.38 -5.99
CA PHE A 13 16.91 7.79 -4.69
C PHE A 13 17.85 6.58 -4.82
N ALA A 14 17.62 5.72 -5.81
CA ALA A 14 18.50 4.59 -6.07
C ALA A 14 19.92 5.04 -6.42
N ASP A 15 20.06 6.07 -7.26
CA ASP A 15 21.37 6.63 -7.64
C ASP A 15 22.07 7.29 -6.46
N TYR A 16 21.34 8.04 -5.62
CA TYR A 16 21.88 8.60 -4.39
C TYR A 16 22.41 7.52 -3.44
N CYS A 17 21.66 6.44 -3.27
CA CYS A 17 22.07 5.31 -2.43
C CYS A 17 23.33 4.63 -2.97
N LYS A 18 23.45 4.48 -4.30
CA LYS A 18 24.68 3.97 -4.95
C LYS A 18 25.88 4.87 -4.68
N GLN A 19 25.72 6.20 -4.85
CA GLN A 19 26.78 7.17 -4.59
C GLN A 19 27.26 7.14 -3.13
N ARG A 20 26.37 6.85 -2.20
CA ARG A 20 26.66 6.70 -0.77
C ARG A 20 27.26 5.34 -0.41
N GLY A 21 27.39 4.42 -1.36
CA GLY A 21 27.90 3.06 -1.11
C GLY A 21 26.92 2.19 -0.32
N CYS A 22 25.62 2.52 -0.31
CA CYS A 22 24.60 1.72 0.35
C CYS A 22 24.30 0.44 -0.46
N THR A 23 24.17 -0.68 0.21
CA THR A 23 23.69 -1.92 -0.39
C THR A 23 22.21 -1.82 -0.66
N LEU A 24 21.81 -1.70 -1.94
CA LEU A 24 20.41 -1.45 -2.34
C LEU A 24 19.44 -2.53 -1.85
N GLU A 25 19.90 -3.79 -1.80
CA GLU A 25 19.10 -4.92 -1.32
C GLU A 25 18.70 -4.83 0.16
N LYS A 26 19.48 -4.07 0.96
CA LYS A 26 19.22 -3.87 2.39
C LYS A 26 18.34 -2.65 2.67
N ILE A 27 17.98 -1.89 1.64
CA ILE A 27 17.15 -0.70 1.82
C ILE A 27 15.70 -1.12 2.01
N HIS A 28 15.12 -0.73 3.13
CA HIS A 28 13.72 -0.88 3.44
C HIS A 28 13.04 0.48 3.38
N GLY A 29 11.93 0.56 2.67
CA GLY A 29 11.19 1.81 2.56
C GLY A 29 9.88 1.64 1.83
N THR A 30 9.16 2.74 1.71
CA THR A 30 7.90 2.79 0.99
C THR A 30 7.81 4.04 0.14
N ILE A 31 7.42 3.85 -1.11
CA ILE A 31 6.98 4.90 -2.00
C ILE A 31 5.47 4.76 -2.09
N GLU A 32 4.74 5.72 -1.53
CA GLU A 32 3.28 5.62 -1.42
C GLU A 32 2.61 6.10 -2.70
N TYR A 33 2.59 5.24 -3.72
CA TYR A 33 1.81 5.50 -4.91
C TYR A 33 0.41 4.94 -4.72
N ASP A 34 -0.58 5.82 -4.67
CA ASP A 34 -1.98 5.50 -4.43
C ASP A 34 -2.89 6.34 -5.33
N PRO A 35 -3.15 5.87 -6.55
CA PRO A 35 -4.05 6.54 -7.49
C PRO A 35 -5.50 6.56 -7.02
N ILE A 36 -6.01 5.47 -6.41
CA ILE A 36 -7.40 5.37 -5.97
C ILE A 36 -7.72 6.39 -4.87
N SER A 37 -6.80 6.61 -3.89
CA SER A 37 -6.96 7.67 -2.90
C SER A 37 -7.16 9.04 -3.54
N LYS A 38 -6.43 9.32 -4.62
CA LYS A 38 -6.57 10.60 -5.34
C LYS A 38 -7.88 10.71 -6.09
N GLU A 39 -8.37 9.61 -6.63
CA GLU A 39 -9.69 9.56 -7.26
C GLU A 39 -10.78 9.85 -6.24
N LEU A 40 -10.73 9.18 -5.09
CA LEU A 40 -11.69 9.38 -4.00
C LEU A 40 -11.63 10.81 -3.43
N GLY A 41 -10.43 11.33 -3.16
CA GLY A 41 -10.27 12.64 -2.53
C GLY A 41 -10.46 13.84 -3.48
N ARG A 42 -10.23 13.68 -4.78
CA ARG A 42 -10.23 14.79 -5.77
C ARG A 42 -11.22 14.62 -6.90
N GLY A 43 -11.90 13.48 -6.98
CA GLY A 43 -12.83 13.16 -8.08
C GLY A 43 -12.17 13.06 -9.46
N LYS A 44 -10.85 12.84 -9.52
CA LYS A 44 -10.11 12.73 -10.78
C LYS A 44 -9.68 11.31 -11.03
N ILE A 45 -10.25 10.69 -12.03
CA ILE A 45 -9.83 9.37 -12.50
C ILE A 45 -8.40 9.46 -13.04
N ILE A 46 -7.53 8.57 -12.59
CA ILE A 46 -6.16 8.46 -13.07
C ILE A 46 -6.09 7.33 -14.07
N GLU A 47 -6.21 7.69 -15.34
CA GLU A 47 -6.01 6.74 -16.44
C GLU A 47 -4.56 6.21 -16.41
N ASN A 48 -4.37 4.96 -16.84
CA ASN A 48 -3.06 4.32 -17.00
C ASN A 48 -2.22 4.22 -15.70
N TYR A 49 -2.86 4.16 -14.52
CA TYR A 49 -2.12 4.02 -13.26
C TYR A 49 -1.27 2.74 -13.20
N ILE A 50 -1.67 1.71 -13.91
CA ILE A 50 -0.95 0.43 -13.94
C ILE A 50 0.42 0.56 -14.65
N GLU A 51 0.51 1.38 -15.69
CA GLU A 51 1.78 1.64 -16.37
C GLU A 51 2.77 2.39 -15.45
N ASN A 52 2.24 3.29 -14.62
CA ASN A 52 3.04 3.96 -13.59
C ASN A 52 3.51 2.97 -12.51
N ILE A 53 2.67 2.00 -12.11
CA ILE A 53 3.07 0.94 -11.18
C ILE A 53 4.18 0.09 -11.80
N LYS A 54 4.06 -0.34 -13.06
CA LYS A 54 5.10 -1.10 -13.76
C LYS A 54 6.42 -0.33 -13.80
N SER A 55 6.38 0.93 -14.22
CA SER A 55 7.56 1.80 -14.25
C SER A 55 8.21 1.96 -12.89
N LEU A 56 7.40 2.08 -11.82
CA LEU A 56 7.87 2.18 -10.46
C LEU A 56 8.51 0.87 -9.97
N LEU A 57 7.92 -0.28 -10.31
CA LEU A 57 8.48 -1.59 -10.00
C LEU A 57 9.82 -1.79 -10.70
N GLN A 58 9.95 -1.34 -11.96
CA GLN A 58 11.22 -1.39 -12.70
C GLN A 58 12.28 -0.49 -12.06
N ALA A 59 11.92 0.76 -11.71
CA ALA A 59 12.83 1.70 -11.04
C ALA A 59 13.31 1.17 -9.68
N THR A 60 12.49 0.37 -8.99
CA THR A 60 12.81 -0.20 -7.67
C THR A 60 13.29 -1.66 -7.74
N ALA A 61 13.56 -2.21 -8.91
CA ALA A 61 13.92 -3.62 -9.09
C ALA A 61 15.17 -4.03 -8.29
N GLN A 62 16.15 -3.11 -8.14
CA GLN A 62 17.36 -3.33 -7.36
C GLN A 62 17.13 -3.20 -5.83
N MET A 63 15.94 -2.79 -5.41
CA MET A 63 15.55 -2.56 -4.02
C MET A 63 14.35 -3.46 -3.67
N PRO A 64 14.55 -4.78 -3.48
CA PRO A 64 13.45 -5.74 -3.32
C PRO A 64 12.56 -5.44 -2.12
N ASN A 65 13.13 -4.83 -1.07
CA ASN A 65 12.43 -4.48 0.16
C ASN A 65 11.69 -3.12 0.11
N MET A 66 11.75 -2.41 -1.03
CA MET A 66 10.93 -1.22 -1.26
C MET A 66 9.50 -1.61 -1.64
N ARG A 67 8.53 -0.96 -1.00
CA ARG A 67 7.11 -1.08 -1.33
C ARG A 67 6.69 0.12 -2.16
N CYS A 68 5.85 -0.12 -3.14
CA CYS A 68 5.58 0.87 -4.18
C CYS A 68 4.13 1.30 -4.26
N VAL A 69 3.22 0.48 -3.74
CA VAL A 69 1.78 0.74 -3.78
C VAL A 69 1.25 0.86 -2.37
N ALA A 70 0.47 1.89 -2.10
CA ALA A 70 -0.18 2.10 -0.83
C ALA A 70 -1.71 2.05 -0.95
N VAL A 71 -2.35 1.58 0.10
CA VAL A 71 -3.79 1.69 0.34
C VAL A 71 -3.96 2.63 1.53
N ASN A 72 -4.28 3.91 1.26
CA ASN A 72 -4.39 4.94 2.29
C ASN A 72 -5.79 4.97 2.94
N ALA A 73 -6.19 3.86 3.53
CA ALA A 73 -7.50 3.74 4.16
C ALA A 73 -7.66 4.63 5.41
N VAL A 74 -6.58 5.16 5.98
CA VAL A 74 -6.61 6.17 7.02
C VAL A 74 -7.42 7.41 6.61
N GLU A 75 -7.46 7.74 5.31
CA GLU A 75 -8.29 8.84 4.80
C GLU A 75 -9.78 8.58 5.01
N LEU A 76 -10.22 7.32 4.90
CA LEU A 76 -11.59 6.92 5.19
C LEU A 76 -11.90 7.05 6.68
N CYS A 77 -10.98 6.63 7.55
CA CYS A 77 -11.09 6.82 8.99
C CYS A 77 -11.20 8.30 9.34
N ASN A 78 -10.36 9.15 8.76
CA ASN A 78 -10.37 10.60 8.95
C ASN A 78 -11.63 11.26 8.36
N ALA A 79 -12.28 10.64 7.39
CA ALA A 79 -13.57 11.08 6.84
C ALA A 79 -14.78 10.59 7.66
N GLY A 80 -14.55 9.85 8.75
CA GLY A 80 -15.61 9.38 9.65
C GLY A 80 -16.14 7.98 9.35
N ALA A 81 -15.44 7.19 8.53
CA ALA A 81 -15.81 5.80 8.30
C ALA A 81 -15.70 4.98 9.59
N TYR A 82 -16.70 4.12 9.81
CA TYR A 82 -16.65 3.19 10.93
C TYR A 82 -15.58 2.11 10.69
N ILE A 83 -15.05 1.53 11.77
CA ILE A 83 -13.95 0.55 11.76
C ILE A 83 -14.14 -0.56 10.73
N THR A 84 -15.36 -1.12 10.63
CA THR A 84 -15.68 -2.19 9.66
C THR A 84 -15.76 -1.69 8.23
N GLN A 85 -16.20 -0.45 8.04
CA GLN A 85 -16.23 0.21 6.72
C GLN A 85 -14.83 0.48 6.22
N GLU A 86 -13.97 1.09 7.06
CA GLU A 86 -12.57 1.31 6.75
C GLU A 86 -11.89 0.00 6.31
N LEU A 87 -12.05 -1.06 7.11
CA LEU A 87 -11.44 -2.36 6.79
C LEU A 87 -11.99 -2.95 5.49
N GLY A 88 -13.31 -2.93 5.29
CA GLY A 88 -13.97 -3.47 4.09
C GLY A 88 -13.48 -2.77 2.83
N TYR A 89 -13.49 -1.44 2.83
CA TYR A 89 -13.00 -0.65 1.69
C TYR A 89 -11.49 -0.81 1.47
N ALA A 90 -10.69 -0.86 2.54
CA ALA A 90 -9.26 -1.09 2.42
C ALA A 90 -8.92 -2.41 1.75
N LEU A 91 -9.64 -3.48 2.10
CA LEU A 91 -9.45 -4.81 1.50
C LEU A 91 -9.90 -4.83 0.04
N ALA A 92 -11.04 -4.20 -0.28
CA ALA A 92 -11.52 -4.08 -1.66
C ALA A 92 -10.52 -3.30 -2.53
N TRP A 93 -9.99 -2.21 -2.01
CA TRP A 93 -9.00 -1.36 -2.64
C TRP A 93 -7.67 -2.11 -2.88
N GLY A 94 -7.18 -2.84 -1.86
CA GLY A 94 -6.01 -3.70 -2.03
C GLY A 94 -6.23 -4.82 -3.05
N ASN A 95 -7.43 -5.41 -3.08
CA ASN A 95 -7.80 -6.42 -4.08
C ASN A 95 -7.83 -5.85 -5.50
N GLU A 96 -8.30 -4.62 -5.69
CA GLU A 96 -8.26 -3.94 -6.99
C GLU A 96 -6.82 -3.80 -7.50
N TYR A 97 -5.89 -3.39 -6.64
CA TYR A 97 -4.48 -3.35 -7.02
C TYR A 97 -3.89 -4.73 -7.32
N MET A 98 -4.25 -5.75 -6.54
CA MET A 98 -3.83 -7.13 -6.83
C MET A 98 -4.32 -7.58 -8.19
N HIS A 99 -5.60 -7.35 -8.48
CA HIS A 99 -6.24 -7.72 -9.74
C HIS A 99 -5.56 -7.00 -10.92
N ALA A 100 -5.45 -5.69 -10.87
CA ALA A 100 -4.86 -4.89 -11.94
C ALA A 100 -3.39 -5.25 -12.21
N MET A 101 -2.61 -5.51 -11.16
CA MET A 101 -1.21 -5.91 -11.30
C MET A 101 -1.08 -7.33 -11.90
N THR A 102 -1.91 -8.27 -11.47
CA THR A 102 -1.87 -9.66 -11.98
C THR A 102 -2.36 -9.74 -13.42
N GLU A 103 -3.41 -9.00 -13.78
CA GLU A 103 -3.84 -8.88 -15.19
C GLU A 103 -2.76 -8.24 -16.08
N ALA A 104 -1.98 -7.32 -15.52
CA ALA A 104 -0.85 -6.71 -16.22
C ALA A 104 0.38 -7.61 -16.32
N GLY A 105 0.29 -8.87 -15.87
CA GLY A 105 1.34 -9.89 -15.97
C GLY A 105 2.37 -9.86 -14.83
N ILE A 106 2.12 -9.10 -13.74
CA ILE A 106 2.99 -9.09 -12.56
C ILE A 106 2.65 -10.32 -11.71
N PRO A 107 3.63 -11.16 -11.32
CA PRO A 107 3.39 -12.32 -10.48
C PRO A 107 2.72 -11.94 -9.14
N ALA A 108 1.76 -12.74 -8.68
CA ALA A 108 1.00 -12.48 -7.46
C ALA A 108 1.90 -12.31 -6.21
N ASP A 109 2.99 -13.07 -6.13
CA ASP A 109 3.98 -12.94 -5.05
C ASP A 109 4.62 -11.55 -5.02
N VAL A 110 4.97 -11.02 -6.19
CA VAL A 110 5.56 -9.68 -6.31
C VAL A 110 4.52 -8.63 -5.99
N ALA A 111 3.33 -8.72 -6.59
CA ALA A 111 2.25 -7.77 -6.39
C ALA A 111 1.90 -7.62 -4.90
N ALA A 112 1.64 -8.74 -4.21
CA ALA A 112 1.26 -8.72 -2.80
C ALA A 112 2.35 -8.12 -1.88
N THR A 113 3.62 -8.42 -2.16
CA THR A 113 4.74 -7.89 -1.34
C THR A 113 4.99 -6.40 -1.55
N LYS A 114 4.48 -5.80 -2.62
CA LYS A 114 4.65 -4.38 -2.94
C LYS A 114 3.52 -3.49 -2.44
N ILE A 115 2.44 -4.09 -1.93
CA ILE A 115 1.31 -3.35 -1.35
C ILE A 115 1.51 -3.14 0.15
N LYS A 116 1.27 -1.91 0.62
CA LYS A 116 1.23 -1.52 2.03
C LYS A 116 -0.12 -0.90 2.35
N PHE A 117 -0.65 -1.22 3.50
CA PHE A 117 -1.90 -0.65 4.01
C PHE A 117 -1.61 0.37 5.11
N ASN A 118 -2.13 1.58 4.93
CA ASN A 118 -2.15 2.62 5.95
C ASN A 118 -3.55 2.63 6.56
N LEU A 119 -3.67 2.17 7.81
CA LEU A 119 -4.94 2.08 8.54
C LEU A 119 -4.96 3.08 9.70
N GLY A 120 -6.11 3.69 9.92
CA GLY A 120 -6.32 4.60 11.05
C GLY A 120 -6.42 3.85 12.38
N ILE A 121 -6.13 4.56 13.47
CA ILE A 121 -6.42 4.11 14.84
C ILE A 121 -7.39 5.11 15.44
N SER A 122 -8.58 4.64 15.76
CA SER A 122 -9.62 5.40 16.44
C SER A 122 -9.54 5.25 17.97
N SER A 123 -10.47 5.86 18.69
CA SER A 123 -10.51 5.81 20.15
C SER A 123 -10.96 4.45 20.74
N ASN A 124 -11.52 3.56 19.93
CA ASN A 124 -12.02 2.28 20.41
C ASN A 124 -10.93 1.19 20.41
N PHE A 125 -10.14 1.16 21.48
CA PHE A 125 -8.94 0.35 21.62
C PHE A 125 -9.12 -1.14 21.26
N PHE A 126 -10.13 -1.81 21.83
CA PHE A 126 -10.34 -3.25 21.59
C PHE A 126 -10.82 -3.56 20.18
N MET A 127 -11.65 -2.68 19.62
CA MET A 127 -12.11 -2.83 18.24
C MET A 127 -10.98 -2.59 17.25
N GLU A 128 -10.06 -1.68 17.55
CA GLU A 128 -8.86 -1.47 16.72
C GLU A 128 -7.95 -2.71 16.73
N ILE A 129 -7.71 -3.32 17.90
CA ILE A 129 -6.96 -4.58 17.97
C ILE A 129 -7.64 -5.66 17.11
N ALA A 130 -8.97 -5.79 17.23
CA ALA A 130 -9.73 -6.74 16.43
C ALA A 130 -9.61 -6.45 14.92
N LYS A 131 -9.71 -5.18 14.50
CA LYS A 131 -9.53 -4.74 13.11
C LYS A 131 -8.18 -5.19 12.53
N PHE A 132 -7.08 -4.91 13.22
CA PHE A 132 -5.75 -5.29 12.75
C PHE A 132 -5.54 -6.80 12.67
N ARG A 133 -6.15 -7.57 13.55
CA ARG A 133 -6.12 -9.05 13.51
C ARG A 133 -6.95 -9.57 12.33
N ALA A 134 -8.17 -9.07 12.17
CA ALA A 134 -9.05 -9.42 11.06
C ALA A 134 -8.45 -9.04 9.71
N ALA A 135 -7.85 -7.85 9.60
CA ALA A 135 -7.19 -7.36 8.40
C ALA A 135 -6.14 -8.35 7.87
N ARG A 136 -5.25 -8.82 8.74
CA ARG A 136 -4.21 -9.78 8.35
C ARG A 136 -4.79 -11.11 7.86
N MET A 137 -5.81 -11.61 8.55
CA MET A 137 -6.45 -12.88 8.20
C MET A 137 -7.19 -12.78 6.87
N LEU A 138 -7.98 -11.72 6.69
CA LEU A 138 -8.79 -11.53 5.49
C LEU A 138 -7.90 -11.24 4.27
N TRP A 139 -6.86 -10.42 4.43
CA TRP A 139 -5.91 -10.15 3.37
C TRP A 139 -5.20 -11.43 2.90
N ALA A 140 -4.75 -12.25 3.83
CA ALA A 140 -4.14 -13.54 3.48
C ALA A 140 -5.07 -14.39 2.62
N LYS A 141 -6.37 -14.47 2.97
CA LYS A 141 -7.37 -15.19 2.19
C LYS A 141 -7.60 -14.60 0.80
N ILE A 142 -7.55 -13.27 0.68
CA ILE A 142 -7.65 -12.60 -0.62
C ILE A 142 -6.45 -12.98 -1.50
N VAL A 143 -5.24 -12.85 -0.97
CA VAL A 143 -4.01 -13.15 -1.73
C VAL A 143 -3.95 -14.62 -2.12
N GLU A 144 -4.41 -15.54 -1.26
CA GLU A 144 -4.48 -16.99 -1.57
C GLU A 144 -5.30 -17.29 -2.83
N GLN A 145 -6.31 -16.47 -3.17
CA GLN A 145 -7.11 -16.66 -4.39
C GLN A 145 -6.29 -16.44 -5.69
N TYR A 146 -5.22 -15.65 -5.59
CA TYR A 146 -4.29 -15.41 -6.70
C TYR A 146 -3.18 -16.48 -6.81
N GLN A 147 -3.25 -17.53 -6.00
CA GLN A 147 -2.36 -18.69 -6.00
C GLN A 147 -0.86 -18.32 -5.96
N PRO A 148 -0.40 -17.53 -4.98
CA PRO A 148 1.00 -17.20 -4.84
C PRO A 148 1.84 -18.46 -4.60
N GLN A 149 3.05 -18.50 -5.14
CA GLN A 149 3.96 -19.63 -4.94
C GLN A 149 4.50 -19.69 -3.50
N CYS A 150 4.67 -18.53 -2.86
CA CYS A 150 5.14 -18.43 -1.48
C CYS A 150 4.06 -17.92 -0.55
N LYS A 151 3.77 -18.68 0.51
CA LYS A 151 2.87 -18.22 1.58
C LYS A 151 3.34 -16.96 2.30
N CYS A 152 4.61 -16.60 2.15
CA CYS A 152 5.16 -15.36 2.69
C CYS A 152 4.53 -14.12 2.04
N ALA A 153 4.07 -14.22 0.78
CA ALA A 153 3.39 -13.15 0.06
C ALA A 153 2.02 -12.80 0.68
N CYS A 154 1.39 -13.74 1.39
CA CYS A 154 0.10 -13.50 2.04
C CYS A 154 0.20 -12.60 3.30
N LYS A 155 1.40 -12.23 3.72
CA LYS A 155 1.60 -11.36 4.89
C LYS A 155 1.22 -9.93 4.55
N MET A 156 0.18 -9.42 5.21
CA MET A 156 -0.22 -8.03 5.11
C MET A 156 0.81 -7.10 5.74
N ILE A 157 1.21 -6.09 5.02
CA ILE A 157 2.11 -5.04 5.51
C ILE A 157 1.26 -3.86 5.91
N ILE A 158 1.29 -3.52 7.20
CA ILE A 158 0.44 -2.50 7.80
C ILE A 158 1.30 -1.39 8.40
N HIS A 159 0.92 -0.16 8.11
CA HIS A 159 1.27 1.04 8.86
C HIS A 159 0.03 1.51 9.61
N ALA A 160 0.17 1.74 10.90
CA ALA A 160 -0.91 2.23 11.75
C ALA A 160 -0.67 3.71 12.04
N GLU A 161 -1.68 4.54 11.81
CA GLU A 161 -1.62 5.99 12.01
C GLU A 161 -2.77 6.42 12.92
N THR A 162 -2.48 7.25 13.91
CA THR A 162 -3.54 7.81 14.77
C THR A 162 -4.47 8.68 13.93
N SER A 163 -5.77 8.40 13.98
CA SER A 163 -6.75 9.18 13.23
C SER A 163 -6.85 10.62 13.73
N GLN A 164 -7.22 11.53 12.85
CA GLN A 164 -7.39 12.94 13.20
C GLN A 164 -8.46 13.16 14.27
N PHE A 165 -9.45 12.27 14.36
CA PHE A 165 -10.46 12.32 15.42
C PHE A 165 -9.90 12.11 16.83
N ASN A 166 -8.72 11.49 16.95
CA ASN A 166 -8.02 11.33 18.21
C ASN A 166 -7.08 12.50 18.54
N LEU A 167 -6.85 13.38 17.57
CA LEU A 167 -6.05 14.59 17.74
C LEU A 167 -6.97 15.75 18.12
N THR A 168 -7.57 15.68 19.29
CA THR A 168 -8.41 16.75 19.80
C THR A 168 -7.56 17.85 20.43
N LEU A 169 -8.08 19.09 20.42
CA LEU A 169 -7.42 20.23 21.04
C LEU A 169 -7.56 20.25 22.57
N PHE A 170 -8.25 19.28 23.16
CA PHE A 170 -8.56 19.20 24.58
C PHE A 170 -8.33 17.79 25.11
#